data_c65d0562e0f326c3c8e9f64ce6bc421e
#
_entry.id   c65d0562e0f326c3c8e9f64ce6bc421e
#
_cell.length_a   1.000
_cell.length_b   1.000
_cell.length_c   1.000
_cell.angle_alpha   90.00
_cell.angle_beta   90.00
_cell.angle_gamma   90.00
#
_symmetry.space_group_name_H-M   'P 1'
#
loop_
_entity.id
_entity.type
_entity.pdbx_description
1 polymer ?
#
loop_
_entity_poly.entity_id
_entity_poly.type
_entity_poly.pdbx_seq_one_letter_code
_entity_poly.pdbx_strand_id
1 'polypeptide(L)'
;MSNIFSKIVVASRSGMQARSRATDIDYRLLVPLLLTSVIIQTVYSIVRVTTSYRAIELELPVVWLGVISATFAVLPMVLAVWVGRLLDRGHDALAAWIGSALLVLSCAGFYFWANSIATLLLLTALFGIAHLFLMASQQMLCIRSSGPRGRDAAFGNYVVSSAIGQGLGPYVIAWVGGPAMLPSTGRLFAIAFLISIVSLVTAAAIRPAPKHLMPPPNKEVVPVSALLRQPGLMAVLVASVITITSQDLLTIYLPLLGASQNIDVRSIGGLLTMRSIASLVSRLGYTRILALVPRRPLTLITMTGAAIGFACFALPIPLPLMYVAMTFLGLSLGIATTLSLTNVVDLASTAAMGTVMSLRITGNRLGQAAVPFIASLIAAATGVGGIFAIIAASLALSGWSVHFSRQERVSA
;
A
#
# COMPACT_ATOMS: atom_id res chain seq x y z
N MET A 1 -5.33 43.67 -11.27
CA MET A 1 -4.95 42.29 -10.87
C MET A 1 -6.15 41.46 -10.36
N SER A 2 -7.13 42.03 -9.69
CA SER A 2 -8.34 41.31 -9.19
C SER A 2 -9.18 40.63 -10.29
N ASN A 3 -9.28 41.21 -11.48
CA ASN A 3 -10.15 40.72 -12.57
C ASN A 3 -9.58 39.54 -13.37
N ILE A 4 -8.25 39.27 -13.30
CA ILE A 4 -7.62 38.15 -13.96
C ILE A 4 -7.74 36.88 -13.08
N PHE A 5 -7.57 37.03 -11.77
CA PHE A 5 -7.75 35.95 -10.81
C PHE A 5 -9.20 35.43 -10.79
N SER A 6 -10.19 36.32 -10.84
CA SER A 6 -11.59 35.90 -10.89
C SER A 6 -11.94 35.15 -12.20
N LYS A 7 -11.39 35.57 -13.34
CA LYS A 7 -11.58 34.87 -14.62
C LYS A 7 -10.90 33.51 -14.68
N ILE A 8 -9.71 33.37 -14.08
CA ILE A 8 -8.98 32.07 -14.00
C ILE A 8 -9.76 31.11 -13.08
N VAL A 9 -10.26 31.57 -11.94
CA VAL A 9 -11.05 30.75 -11.01
C VAL A 9 -12.40 30.33 -11.63
N VAL A 10 -13.04 31.22 -12.39
CA VAL A 10 -14.32 30.91 -13.08
C VAL A 10 -14.07 29.95 -14.25
N ALA A 11 -13.01 30.14 -15.04
CA ALA A 11 -12.64 29.25 -16.14
C ALA A 11 -12.23 27.86 -15.64
N SER A 12 -11.53 27.75 -14.51
CA SER A 12 -11.21 26.46 -13.90
C SER A 12 -12.47 25.76 -13.33
N ARG A 13 -13.40 26.51 -12.77
CA ARG A 13 -14.70 25.98 -12.29
C ARG A 13 -15.60 25.49 -13.43
N SER A 14 -15.68 26.23 -14.53
CA SER A 14 -16.48 25.81 -15.70
C SER A 14 -15.87 24.62 -16.43
N GLY A 15 -14.54 24.57 -16.58
CA GLY A 15 -13.84 23.41 -17.13
C GLY A 15 -13.99 22.14 -16.27
N MET A 16 -13.99 22.30 -14.95
CA MET A 16 -14.19 21.21 -14.00
C MET A 16 -15.66 20.72 -13.99
N GLN A 17 -16.62 21.62 -14.14
CA GLN A 17 -18.04 21.25 -14.28
C GLN A 17 -18.37 20.59 -15.62
N ALA A 18 -17.75 21.01 -16.71
CA ALA A 18 -17.91 20.37 -18.03
C ALA A 18 -17.31 18.96 -18.04
N ARG A 19 -16.12 18.75 -17.44
CA ARG A 19 -15.53 17.41 -17.26
C ARG A 19 -16.35 16.52 -16.33
N SER A 20 -16.93 17.05 -15.26
CA SER A 20 -17.79 16.31 -14.33
C SER A 20 -19.03 15.74 -15.03
N ARG A 21 -19.64 16.49 -15.95
CA ARG A 21 -20.79 16.01 -16.75
C ARG A 21 -20.43 14.93 -17.77
N ALA A 22 -19.22 14.98 -18.32
CA ALA A 22 -18.76 14.00 -19.32
C ALA A 22 -18.29 12.67 -18.70
N THR A 23 -17.77 12.69 -17.45
CA THR A 23 -17.12 11.52 -16.81
C THR A 23 -17.89 10.99 -15.61
N ASP A 24 -19.00 11.60 -15.22
CA ASP A 24 -19.80 11.21 -14.03
C ASP A 24 -18.96 11.16 -12.72
N ILE A 25 -17.97 12.07 -12.62
CA ILE A 25 -17.05 12.19 -11.47
C ILE A 25 -17.24 13.55 -10.79
N ASP A 26 -17.44 13.55 -9.48
CA ASP A 26 -17.40 14.76 -8.66
C ASP A 26 -15.97 15.14 -8.26
N TYR A 27 -15.33 15.95 -9.09
CA TYR A 27 -13.95 16.40 -8.84
C TYR A 27 -13.82 17.28 -7.58
N ARG A 28 -14.90 17.85 -7.06
CA ARG A 28 -14.87 18.64 -5.82
C ARG A 28 -14.64 17.75 -4.61
N LEU A 29 -15.12 16.51 -4.67
CA LEU A 29 -14.90 15.51 -3.64
C LEU A 29 -13.59 14.73 -3.93
N LEU A 30 -13.32 14.40 -5.19
CA LEU A 30 -12.19 13.57 -5.59
C LEU A 30 -10.85 14.28 -5.38
N VAL A 31 -10.70 15.56 -5.75
CA VAL A 31 -9.40 16.27 -5.66
C VAL A 31 -8.87 16.37 -4.22
N PRO A 32 -9.63 16.82 -3.22
CA PRO A 32 -9.17 16.82 -1.83
C PRO A 32 -8.81 15.42 -1.34
N LEU A 33 -9.55 14.41 -1.74
CA LEU A 33 -9.27 13.01 -1.42
C LEU A 33 -7.93 12.54 -2.01
N LEU A 34 -7.65 12.86 -3.28
CA LEU A 34 -6.37 12.50 -3.93
C LEU A 34 -5.18 13.18 -3.25
N LEU A 35 -5.30 14.47 -2.91
CA LEU A 35 -4.27 15.20 -2.16
C LEU A 35 -4.03 14.59 -0.78
N THR A 36 -5.10 14.30 -0.06
CA THR A 36 -5.02 13.62 1.24
C THR A 36 -4.35 12.24 1.11
N SER A 37 -4.64 11.50 0.03
CA SER A 37 -4.02 10.21 -0.24
C SER A 37 -2.50 10.32 -0.46
N VAL A 38 -2.03 11.30 -1.23
CA VAL A 38 -0.59 11.56 -1.41
C VAL A 38 0.07 11.82 -0.05
N ILE A 39 -0.50 12.70 0.77
CA ILE A 39 0.04 13.08 2.08
C ILE A 39 0.13 11.88 3.01
N ILE A 40 -0.97 11.12 3.15
CA ILE A 40 -1.03 9.96 4.04
C ILE A 40 -0.03 8.89 3.62
N GLN A 41 0.08 8.60 2.32
CA GLN A 41 1.02 7.59 1.83
C GLN A 41 2.48 8.03 1.95
N THR A 42 2.73 9.34 1.88
CA THR A 42 4.06 9.91 2.18
C THR A 42 4.42 9.68 3.65
N VAL A 43 3.52 10.06 4.58
CA VAL A 43 3.71 9.83 6.02
C VAL A 43 3.86 8.34 6.33
N TYR A 44 3.00 7.50 5.73
CA TYR A 44 3.08 6.05 5.87
C TYR A 44 4.48 5.52 5.51
N SER A 45 5.01 5.91 4.35
CA SER A 45 6.32 5.45 3.89
C SER A 45 7.45 5.97 4.78
N ILE A 46 7.40 7.23 5.21
CA ILE A 46 8.41 7.79 6.13
C ILE A 46 8.38 7.03 7.45
N VAL A 47 7.23 6.90 8.10
CA VAL A 47 7.12 6.27 9.43
C VAL A 47 7.54 4.81 9.38
N ARG A 48 7.10 4.03 8.37
CA ARG A 48 7.43 2.60 8.25
C ARG A 48 8.94 2.36 8.14
N VAL A 49 9.62 3.11 7.28
CA VAL A 49 11.07 2.98 7.10
C VAL A 49 11.83 3.52 8.32
N THR A 50 11.40 4.68 8.85
CA THR A 50 12.05 5.30 10.02
C THR A 50 11.91 4.44 11.27
N THR A 51 10.78 3.74 11.44
CA THR A 51 10.59 2.80 12.58
C THR A 51 11.58 1.65 12.51
N SER A 52 11.92 1.15 11.31
CA SER A 52 12.99 0.14 11.16
C SER A 52 14.35 0.69 11.55
N TYR A 53 14.71 1.90 11.11
CA TYR A 53 15.94 2.55 11.53
C TYR A 53 15.97 2.83 13.04
N ARG A 54 14.83 3.22 13.64
CA ARG A 54 14.74 3.45 15.08
C ARG A 54 14.94 2.17 15.88
N ALA A 55 14.45 1.04 15.39
CA ALA A 55 14.71 -0.26 16.00
C ALA A 55 16.20 -0.63 15.95
N ILE A 56 16.88 -0.33 14.84
CA ILE A 56 18.33 -0.52 14.70
C ILE A 56 19.10 0.43 15.65
N GLU A 57 18.71 1.72 15.72
CA GLU A 57 19.31 2.73 16.60
C GLU A 57 19.18 2.36 18.09
N LEU A 58 18.09 1.67 18.46
CA LEU A 58 17.87 1.12 19.81
C LEU A 58 18.53 -0.26 20.01
N GLU A 59 19.34 -0.72 19.07
CA GLU A 59 20.04 -2.01 19.09
C GLU A 59 19.12 -3.22 19.37
N LEU A 60 17.85 -3.12 18.90
CA LEU A 60 16.90 -4.19 19.14
C LEU A 60 17.23 -5.42 18.29
N PRO A 61 17.13 -6.64 18.84
CA PRO A 61 17.22 -7.87 18.07
C PRO A 61 16.30 -7.89 16.84
N VAL A 62 16.74 -8.50 15.75
CA VAL A 62 16.02 -8.51 14.45
C VAL A 62 14.58 -9.00 14.57
N VAL A 63 14.30 -9.90 15.52
CA VAL A 63 12.95 -10.41 15.80
C VAL A 63 11.95 -9.28 16.09
N TRP A 64 12.38 -8.18 16.73
CA TRP A 64 11.50 -7.07 17.04
C TRP A 64 11.03 -6.29 15.81
N LEU A 65 11.78 -6.28 14.71
CA LEU A 65 11.31 -5.70 13.45
C LEU A 65 10.04 -6.42 12.94
N GLY A 66 10.02 -7.74 13.06
CA GLY A 66 8.83 -8.53 12.74
C GLY A 66 7.66 -8.27 13.67
N VAL A 67 7.92 -8.19 15.00
CA VAL A 67 6.88 -7.90 15.99
C VAL A 67 6.30 -6.49 15.79
N ILE A 68 7.14 -5.46 15.60
CA ILE A 68 6.72 -4.09 15.30
C ILE A 68 5.85 -4.07 14.03
N SER A 69 6.28 -4.78 12.98
CA SER A 69 5.51 -4.84 11.75
C SER A 69 4.18 -5.57 11.90
N ALA A 70 4.15 -6.68 12.64
CA ALA A 70 2.92 -7.41 12.95
C ALA A 70 1.92 -6.53 13.73
N THR A 71 2.41 -5.77 14.70
CA THR A 71 1.60 -4.85 15.53
C THR A 71 0.87 -3.81 14.68
N PHE A 72 1.47 -3.34 13.58
CA PHE A 72 0.81 -2.45 12.63
C PHE A 72 -0.46 -3.06 12.00
N ALA A 73 -0.52 -4.37 11.84
CA ALA A 73 -1.62 -5.04 11.12
C ALA A 73 -2.65 -5.70 12.05
N VAL A 74 -2.25 -6.15 13.24
CA VAL A 74 -3.11 -6.95 14.14
C VAL A 74 -4.31 -6.17 14.65
N LEU A 75 -4.11 -4.99 15.24
CA LEU A 75 -5.22 -4.17 15.75
C LEU A 75 -6.16 -3.69 14.64
N PRO A 76 -5.67 -3.18 13.50
CA PRO A 76 -6.52 -2.89 12.35
C PRO A 76 -7.36 -4.07 11.88
N MET A 77 -6.83 -5.29 11.90
CA MET A 77 -7.59 -6.48 11.50
C MET A 77 -8.82 -6.70 12.39
N VAL A 78 -8.67 -6.53 13.70
CA VAL A 78 -9.79 -6.66 14.66
C VAL A 78 -10.81 -5.54 14.48
N LEU A 79 -10.35 -4.30 14.25
CA LEU A 79 -11.22 -3.13 14.12
C LEU A 79 -11.84 -2.97 12.73
N ALA A 80 -11.37 -3.70 11.71
CA ALA A 80 -11.80 -3.53 10.32
C ALA A 80 -13.32 -3.66 10.13
N VAL A 81 -13.95 -4.62 10.81
CA VAL A 81 -15.41 -4.84 10.74
C VAL A 81 -16.17 -3.65 11.33
N TRP A 82 -15.69 -3.10 12.44
CA TRP A 82 -16.33 -1.94 13.08
C TRP A 82 -16.18 -0.68 12.22
N VAL A 83 -15.01 -0.43 11.67
CA VAL A 83 -14.76 0.68 10.73
C VAL A 83 -15.63 0.51 9.48
N GLY A 84 -15.73 -0.71 8.92
CA GLY A 84 -16.61 -0.99 7.79
C GLY A 84 -18.07 -0.61 8.08
N ARG A 85 -18.61 -1.01 9.23
CA ARG A 85 -19.98 -0.64 9.64
C ARG A 85 -20.18 0.88 9.81
N LEU A 86 -19.14 1.60 10.26
CA LEU A 86 -19.18 3.05 10.35
C LEU A 86 -19.31 3.70 8.96
N LEU A 87 -18.55 3.18 7.99
CA LEU A 87 -18.58 3.63 6.60
C LEU A 87 -19.90 3.28 5.91
N ASP A 88 -20.45 2.09 6.15
CA ASP A 88 -21.75 1.66 5.60
C ASP A 88 -22.89 2.59 6.04
N ARG A 89 -22.76 3.20 7.23
CA ARG A 89 -23.70 4.22 7.74
C ARG A 89 -23.50 5.61 7.14
N GLY A 90 -22.53 5.79 6.21
CA GLY A 90 -22.28 7.08 5.54
C GLY A 90 -21.39 8.04 6.33
N HIS A 91 -20.65 7.57 7.32
CA HIS A 91 -19.76 8.39 8.12
C HIS A 91 -18.32 8.44 7.57
N ASP A 92 -18.17 8.47 6.24
CA ASP A 92 -16.85 8.41 5.59
C ASP A 92 -15.97 9.61 5.90
N ALA A 93 -16.55 10.82 5.83
CA ALA A 93 -15.82 12.06 6.15
C ALA A 93 -15.40 12.08 7.62
N LEU A 94 -16.26 11.61 8.53
CA LEU A 94 -15.93 11.47 9.95
C LEU A 94 -14.80 10.46 10.15
N ALA A 95 -14.85 9.32 9.47
CA ALA A 95 -13.81 8.30 9.53
C ALA A 95 -12.46 8.83 9.00
N ALA A 96 -12.47 9.61 7.91
CA ALA A 96 -11.27 10.28 7.40
C ALA A 96 -10.71 11.28 8.41
N TRP A 97 -11.57 12.03 9.08
CA TRP A 97 -11.17 12.99 10.10
C TRP A 97 -10.57 12.32 11.34
N ILE A 98 -11.24 11.29 11.88
CA ILE A 98 -10.74 10.48 13.00
C ILE A 98 -9.38 9.85 12.64
N GLY A 99 -9.28 9.27 11.45
CA GLY A 99 -8.04 8.67 10.96
C GLY A 99 -6.90 9.69 10.85
N SER A 100 -7.17 10.90 10.37
CA SER A 100 -6.15 11.97 10.30
C SER A 100 -5.74 12.46 11.69
N ALA A 101 -6.67 12.60 12.62
CA ALA A 101 -6.37 12.97 14.01
C ALA A 101 -5.50 11.91 14.70
N LEU A 102 -5.84 10.62 14.53
CA LEU A 102 -5.02 9.51 15.03
C LEU A 102 -3.64 9.44 14.36
N LEU A 103 -3.55 9.81 13.07
CA LEU A 103 -2.29 9.88 12.34
C LEU A 103 -1.38 10.96 12.97
N VAL A 104 -1.92 12.16 13.20
CA VAL A 104 -1.18 13.26 13.84
C VAL A 104 -0.74 12.85 15.26
N LEU A 105 -1.64 12.26 16.04
CA LEU A 105 -1.33 11.80 17.39
C LEU A 105 -0.23 10.74 17.41
N SER A 106 -0.28 9.76 16.51
CA SER A 106 0.75 8.72 16.41
C SER A 106 2.09 9.29 15.95
N CYS A 107 2.10 10.22 14.97
CA CYS A 107 3.32 10.87 14.49
C CYS A 107 3.94 11.77 15.58
N ALA A 108 3.13 12.51 16.33
CA ALA A 108 3.59 13.25 17.51
C ALA A 108 4.20 12.30 18.54
N GLY A 109 3.53 11.17 18.82
CA GLY A 109 4.05 10.14 19.70
C GLY A 109 5.42 9.60 19.24
N PHE A 110 5.57 9.28 17.96
CA PHE A 110 6.87 8.85 17.39
C PHE A 110 7.95 9.91 17.56
N TYR A 111 7.63 11.18 17.41
CA TYR A 111 8.59 12.27 17.57
C TYR A 111 9.04 12.45 19.03
N PHE A 112 8.09 12.42 19.98
CA PHE A 112 8.38 12.74 21.38
C PHE A 112 8.76 11.52 22.23
N TRP A 113 8.20 10.33 21.96
CA TRP A 113 8.25 9.20 22.90
C TRP A 113 8.74 7.88 22.31
N ALA A 114 9.26 7.83 21.08
CA ALA A 114 9.74 6.58 20.46
C ALA A 114 11.11 6.13 21.02
N ASN A 115 11.25 5.99 22.34
CA ASN A 115 12.52 5.74 23.03
C ASN A 115 12.68 4.32 23.56
N SER A 116 11.65 3.49 23.46
CA SER A 116 11.66 2.11 23.94
C SER A 116 10.83 1.20 23.03
N ILE A 117 11.06 -0.11 23.14
CA ILE A 117 10.27 -1.10 22.39
C ILE A 117 8.76 -0.99 22.71
N ALA A 118 8.41 -0.78 23.96
CA ALA A 118 7.01 -0.66 24.38
C ALA A 118 6.31 0.53 23.71
N THR A 119 6.99 1.71 23.68
CA THR A 119 6.46 2.89 23.02
C THR A 119 6.40 2.69 21.51
N LEU A 120 7.41 2.06 20.87
CA LEU A 120 7.37 1.75 19.45
C LEU A 120 6.19 0.84 19.09
N LEU A 121 5.91 -0.19 19.86
CA LEU A 121 4.77 -1.09 19.65
C LEU A 121 3.44 -0.34 19.79
N LEU A 122 3.26 0.44 20.87
CA LEU A 122 2.04 1.20 21.09
C LEU A 122 1.78 2.21 19.96
N LEU A 123 2.80 2.97 19.58
CA LEU A 123 2.70 3.98 18.53
C LEU A 123 2.48 3.35 17.16
N THR A 124 3.11 2.22 16.87
CA THR A 124 2.89 1.46 15.64
C THR A 124 1.47 0.90 15.57
N ALA A 125 0.93 0.42 16.68
CA ALA A 125 -0.47 -0.01 16.77
C ALA A 125 -1.44 1.14 16.48
N LEU A 126 -1.22 2.30 17.13
CA LEU A 126 -2.03 3.51 16.91
C LEU A 126 -1.94 3.99 15.46
N PHE A 127 -0.74 3.98 14.88
CA PHE A 127 -0.49 4.32 13.48
C PHE A 127 -1.22 3.35 12.52
N GLY A 128 -1.23 2.05 12.85
CA GLY A 128 -1.99 1.05 12.09
C GLY A 128 -3.49 1.32 12.10
N ILE A 129 -4.06 1.68 13.27
CA ILE A 129 -5.48 2.05 13.39
C ILE A 129 -5.78 3.31 12.56
N ALA A 130 -4.94 4.36 12.67
CA ALA A 130 -5.07 5.56 11.87
C ALA A 130 -5.10 5.25 10.37
N HIS A 131 -4.15 4.41 9.91
CA HIS A 131 -4.05 3.99 8.52
C HIS A 131 -5.27 3.19 8.04
N LEU A 132 -5.85 2.32 8.90
CA LEU A 132 -7.10 1.61 8.59
C LEU A 132 -8.25 2.58 8.30
N PHE A 133 -8.49 3.53 9.22
CA PHE A 133 -9.56 4.53 9.04
C PHE A 133 -9.39 5.32 7.76
N LEU A 134 -8.17 5.78 7.49
CA LEU A 134 -7.85 6.58 6.32
C LEU A 134 -7.99 5.80 5.02
N MET A 135 -7.43 4.61 4.93
CA MET A 135 -7.52 3.79 3.72
C MET A 135 -8.95 3.36 3.42
N ALA A 136 -9.70 2.96 4.43
CA ALA A 136 -11.07 2.51 4.25
C ALA A 136 -11.99 3.66 3.86
N SER A 137 -11.87 4.83 4.52
CA SER A 137 -12.65 6.02 4.17
C SER A 137 -12.32 6.55 2.78
N GLN A 138 -11.05 6.60 2.39
CA GLN A 138 -10.63 7.05 1.07
C GLN A 138 -11.16 6.16 -0.05
N GLN A 139 -11.11 4.84 0.11
CA GLN A 139 -11.65 3.91 -0.88
C GLN A 139 -13.17 4.07 -1.03
N MET A 140 -13.89 4.25 0.08
CA MET A 140 -15.33 4.46 0.06
C MET A 140 -15.70 5.81 -0.57
N LEU A 141 -15.01 6.89 -0.19
CA LEU A 141 -15.20 8.22 -0.77
C LEU A 141 -14.87 8.24 -2.26
N CYS A 142 -13.86 7.49 -2.70
CA CYS A 142 -13.51 7.33 -4.12
C CYS A 142 -14.68 6.73 -4.90
N ILE A 143 -15.31 5.66 -4.38
CA ILE A 143 -16.49 5.03 -4.97
C ILE A 143 -17.66 6.03 -5.02
N ARG A 144 -17.88 6.78 -3.95
CA ARG A 144 -18.98 7.76 -3.84
C ARG A 144 -18.75 9.07 -4.59
N SER A 145 -17.50 9.36 -4.98
CA SER A 145 -17.19 10.53 -5.82
C SER A 145 -17.52 10.32 -7.29
N SER A 146 -17.94 9.12 -7.68
CA SER A 146 -18.12 8.76 -9.08
C SER A 146 -19.38 7.89 -9.29
N GLY A 147 -20.09 8.13 -10.38
CA GLY A 147 -21.12 7.23 -10.88
C GLY A 147 -20.52 6.02 -11.58
N PRO A 148 -21.37 5.09 -12.07
CA PRO A 148 -20.92 3.80 -12.64
C PRO A 148 -19.89 3.93 -13.76
N ARG A 149 -20.00 4.97 -14.61
CA ARG A 149 -19.08 5.20 -15.75
C ARG A 149 -17.75 5.84 -15.35
N GLY A 150 -17.71 6.57 -14.24
CA GLY A 150 -16.51 7.28 -13.76
C GLY A 150 -15.70 6.50 -12.72
N ARG A 151 -16.24 5.39 -12.19
CA ARG A 151 -15.66 4.67 -11.04
C ARG A 151 -14.24 4.17 -11.28
N ASP A 152 -13.97 3.57 -12.43
CA ASP A 152 -12.65 3.04 -12.77
C ASP A 152 -11.61 4.17 -12.89
N ALA A 153 -12.01 5.31 -13.48
CA ALA A 153 -11.13 6.47 -13.60
C ALA A 153 -10.85 7.13 -12.24
N ALA A 154 -11.86 7.25 -11.35
CA ALA A 154 -11.69 7.77 -10.01
C ALA A 154 -10.76 6.88 -9.18
N PHE A 155 -10.96 5.55 -9.25
CA PHE A 155 -10.11 4.59 -8.54
C PHE A 155 -8.69 4.53 -9.12
N GLY A 156 -8.54 4.65 -10.44
CA GLY A 156 -7.24 4.79 -11.11
C GLY A 156 -6.47 6.01 -10.61
N ASN A 157 -7.12 7.17 -10.52
CA ASN A 157 -6.52 8.40 -9.98
C ASN A 157 -6.11 8.24 -8.50
N TYR A 158 -6.92 7.57 -7.69
CA TYR A 158 -6.60 7.25 -6.30
C TYR A 158 -5.35 6.36 -6.18
N VAL A 159 -5.25 5.31 -7.01
CA VAL A 159 -4.08 4.41 -7.02
C VAL A 159 -2.81 5.15 -7.44
N VAL A 160 -2.90 6.04 -8.44
CA VAL A 160 -1.79 6.90 -8.87
C VAL A 160 -1.35 7.84 -7.75
N SER A 161 -2.29 8.53 -7.10
CA SER A 161 -2.00 9.43 -5.97
C SER A 161 -1.34 8.68 -4.81
N SER A 162 -1.84 7.49 -4.48
CA SER A 162 -1.23 6.64 -3.47
C SER A 162 0.21 6.23 -3.83
N ALA A 163 0.47 5.90 -5.09
CA ALA A 163 1.79 5.53 -5.57
C ALA A 163 2.78 6.71 -5.53
N ILE A 164 2.32 7.92 -5.87
CA ILE A 164 3.12 9.15 -5.74
C ILE A 164 3.54 9.35 -4.27
N GLY A 165 2.61 9.25 -3.33
CA GLY A 165 2.91 9.38 -1.91
C GLY A 165 3.90 8.32 -1.41
N GLN A 166 3.74 7.06 -1.85
CA GLN A 166 4.67 5.98 -1.53
C GLN A 166 6.09 6.22 -2.07
N GLY A 167 6.24 6.95 -3.16
CA GLY A 167 7.55 7.34 -3.71
C GLY A 167 8.16 8.55 -3.02
N LEU A 168 7.34 9.54 -2.64
CA LEU A 168 7.80 10.76 -1.97
C LEU A 168 8.38 10.49 -0.59
N GLY A 169 7.82 9.54 0.17
CA GLY A 169 8.32 9.21 1.50
C GLY A 169 9.79 8.77 1.50
N PRO A 170 10.19 7.74 0.74
CA PRO A 170 11.58 7.32 0.62
C PRO A 170 12.51 8.41 0.05
N TYR A 171 12.00 9.25 -0.86
CA TYR A 171 12.76 10.40 -1.36
C TYR A 171 13.10 11.39 -0.24
N VAL A 172 12.15 11.71 0.63
CA VAL A 172 12.38 12.53 1.82
C VAL A 172 13.43 11.89 2.74
N ILE A 173 13.35 10.58 2.95
CA ILE A 173 14.33 9.84 3.76
C ILE A 173 15.74 9.93 3.14
N ALA A 174 15.86 9.76 1.82
CA ALA A 174 17.12 9.89 1.11
C ALA A 174 17.74 11.29 1.25
N TRP A 175 16.90 12.32 1.14
CA TRP A 175 17.33 13.71 1.21
C TRP A 175 17.75 14.11 2.63
N VAL A 176 16.97 13.74 3.64
CA VAL A 176 17.21 14.11 5.05
C VAL A 176 18.30 13.26 5.69
N GLY A 177 18.32 11.95 5.36
CA GLY A 177 19.30 11.00 5.91
C GLY A 177 20.72 11.22 5.42
N GLY A 178 20.88 11.71 4.17
CA GLY A 178 22.19 12.01 3.60
C GLY A 178 23.12 10.79 3.51
N PRO A 179 24.44 11.01 3.59
CA PRO A 179 25.44 9.95 3.49
C PRO A 179 25.66 9.16 4.78
N ALA A 180 24.88 9.39 5.83
CA ALA A 180 24.99 8.67 7.09
C ALA A 180 24.52 7.21 6.94
N MET A 181 25.09 6.30 7.73
CA MET A 181 24.66 4.90 7.81
C MET A 181 23.32 4.74 8.55
N LEU A 182 23.11 5.58 9.56
CA LEU A 182 21.85 5.69 10.29
C LEU A 182 21.35 7.13 10.21
N PRO A 183 20.09 7.37 9.84
CA PRO A 183 19.53 8.70 9.77
C PRO A 183 19.25 9.22 11.19
N SER A 184 19.16 10.52 11.35
CA SER A 184 18.54 11.11 12.54
C SER A 184 17.04 10.77 12.51
N THR A 185 16.63 9.68 13.17
CA THR A 185 15.25 9.21 13.20
C THR A 185 14.30 10.26 13.77
N GLY A 186 14.78 11.06 14.77
CA GLY A 186 14.02 12.17 15.33
C GLY A 186 13.65 13.23 14.28
N ARG A 187 14.57 13.59 13.35
CA ARG A 187 14.27 14.53 12.26
C ARG A 187 13.23 13.96 11.28
N LEU A 188 13.33 12.69 10.95
CA LEU A 188 12.38 12.03 10.06
C LEU A 188 10.98 11.94 10.69
N PHE A 189 10.90 11.62 11.98
CA PHE A 189 9.63 11.64 12.72
C PHE A 189 9.04 13.06 12.84
N ALA A 190 9.89 14.10 13.04
CA ALA A 190 9.43 15.48 13.03
C ALA A 190 8.82 15.88 11.68
N ILE A 191 9.44 15.50 10.57
CA ILE A 191 8.92 15.75 9.22
C ILE A 191 7.61 15.00 9.00
N ALA A 192 7.54 13.72 9.41
CA ALA A 192 6.29 12.95 9.32
C ALA A 192 5.18 13.59 10.15
N PHE A 193 5.49 14.09 11.35
CA PHE A 193 4.54 14.83 12.20
C PHE A 193 4.05 16.10 11.51
N LEU A 194 4.94 16.96 10.98
CA LEU A 194 4.56 18.19 10.29
C LEU A 194 3.69 17.90 9.04
N ILE A 195 4.06 16.90 8.23
CA ILE A 195 3.26 16.50 7.07
C ILE A 195 1.90 15.93 7.51
N SER A 196 1.84 15.20 8.63
CA SER A 196 0.58 14.64 9.15
C SER A 196 -0.43 15.72 9.54
N ILE A 197 0.03 16.88 10.03
CA ILE A 197 -0.85 18.03 10.31
C ILE A 197 -1.56 18.50 9.04
N VAL A 198 -0.87 18.52 7.89
CA VAL A 198 -1.47 18.87 6.61
C VAL A 198 -2.57 17.88 6.22
N SER A 199 -2.43 16.59 6.60
CA SER A 199 -3.49 15.60 6.36
C SER A 199 -4.79 15.94 7.10
N LEU A 200 -4.70 16.49 8.29
CA LEU A 200 -5.87 16.93 9.07
C LEU A 200 -6.59 18.09 8.40
N VAL A 201 -5.85 19.06 7.87
CA VAL A 201 -6.40 20.21 7.12
C VAL A 201 -7.08 19.74 5.84
N THR A 202 -6.45 18.84 5.09
CA THR A 202 -7.02 18.30 3.84
C THR A 202 -8.23 17.39 4.11
N ALA A 203 -8.22 16.62 5.19
CA ALA A 203 -9.36 15.81 5.61
C ALA A 203 -10.56 16.66 6.01
N ALA A 204 -10.35 17.82 6.64
CA ALA A 204 -11.42 18.78 6.96
C ALA A 204 -12.09 19.37 5.71
N ALA A 205 -11.40 19.41 4.58
CA ALA A 205 -11.97 19.83 3.30
C ALA A 205 -12.82 18.72 2.62
N ILE A 206 -12.78 17.49 3.10
CA ILE A 206 -13.57 16.36 2.58
C ILE A 206 -15.02 16.53 3.07
N ARG A 207 -15.92 16.72 2.12
CA ARG A 207 -17.36 16.82 2.41
C ARG A 207 -18.00 15.44 2.50
N PRO A 208 -19.05 15.26 3.33
CA PRO A 208 -19.85 14.04 3.33
C PRO A 208 -20.39 13.75 1.93
N ALA A 209 -20.29 12.51 1.50
CA ALA A 209 -20.84 12.10 0.21
C ALA A 209 -22.38 12.14 0.25
N PRO A 210 -23.06 12.54 -0.86
CA PRO A 210 -24.52 12.54 -0.93
C PRO A 210 -25.10 11.15 -0.70
N LYS A 211 -26.14 11.03 0.13
CA LYS A 211 -26.76 9.74 0.52
C LYS A 211 -27.30 8.91 -0.65
N HIS A 212 -27.71 9.55 -1.75
CA HIS A 212 -28.24 8.85 -2.94
C HIS A 212 -27.18 8.06 -3.73
N LEU A 213 -25.89 8.25 -3.46
CA LEU A 213 -24.78 7.50 -4.06
C LEU A 213 -24.38 6.26 -3.25
N MET A 214 -25.11 5.93 -2.18
CA MET A 214 -24.86 4.71 -1.43
C MET A 214 -25.29 3.48 -2.25
N PRO A 215 -24.39 2.52 -2.50
CA PRO A 215 -24.81 1.26 -3.09
C PRO A 215 -25.80 0.55 -2.17
N PRO A 216 -26.85 -0.10 -2.70
CA PRO A 216 -27.79 -0.87 -1.88
C PRO A 216 -27.02 -1.98 -1.13
N PRO A 217 -27.42 -2.31 0.11
CA PRO A 217 -26.80 -3.39 0.86
C PRO A 217 -26.91 -4.70 0.07
N ASN A 218 -25.77 -5.37 -0.12
CA ASN A 218 -25.75 -6.65 -0.83
C ASN A 218 -26.52 -7.70 -0.02
N LYS A 219 -27.62 -8.21 -0.56
CA LYS A 219 -28.56 -9.11 0.16
C LYS A 219 -28.15 -10.58 0.10
N GLU A 220 -27.26 -10.97 -0.80
CA GLU A 220 -26.85 -12.37 -0.95
C GLU A 220 -25.53 -12.63 -0.23
N VAL A 221 -25.61 -13.40 0.86
CA VAL A 221 -24.44 -13.87 1.60
C VAL A 221 -24.04 -15.23 1.03
N VAL A 222 -23.06 -15.26 0.15
CA VAL A 222 -22.47 -16.52 -0.32
C VAL A 222 -21.55 -17.07 0.78
N PRO A 223 -21.72 -18.32 1.22
CA PRO A 223 -20.89 -18.88 2.29
C PRO A 223 -19.41 -18.97 1.86
N VAL A 224 -18.53 -18.51 2.74
CA VAL A 224 -17.07 -18.46 2.49
C VAL A 224 -16.51 -19.84 2.14
N SER A 225 -17.03 -20.91 2.76
CA SER A 225 -16.61 -22.29 2.49
C SER A 225 -16.86 -22.73 1.05
N ALA A 226 -17.96 -22.29 0.44
CA ALA A 226 -18.27 -22.56 -0.96
C ALA A 226 -17.31 -21.82 -1.91
N LEU A 227 -16.97 -20.58 -1.57
CA LEU A 227 -16.01 -19.77 -2.33
C LEU A 227 -14.59 -20.35 -2.28
N LEU A 228 -14.12 -20.78 -1.11
CA LEU A 228 -12.79 -21.35 -0.94
C LEU A 228 -12.60 -22.68 -1.70
N ARG A 229 -13.69 -23.40 -1.98
CA ARG A 229 -13.68 -24.60 -2.83
C ARG A 229 -13.65 -24.28 -4.32
N GLN A 230 -13.81 -23.01 -4.70
CA GLN A 230 -13.80 -22.62 -6.10
C GLN A 230 -12.38 -22.80 -6.68
N PRO A 231 -12.22 -23.59 -7.79
CA PRO A 231 -10.91 -23.85 -8.38
C PRO A 231 -10.18 -22.54 -8.75
N GLY A 232 -8.92 -22.43 -8.34
CA GLY A 232 -8.05 -21.29 -8.62
C GLY A 232 -8.23 -20.06 -7.73
N LEU A 233 -9.32 -19.94 -6.94
CA LEU A 233 -9.52 -18.77 -6.08
C LEU A 233 -8.49 -18.73 -4.96
N MET A 234 -8.21 -19.86 -4.30
CA MET A 234 -7.22 -19.94 -3.24
C MET A 234 -5.81 -19.56 -3.74
N ALA A 235 -5.41 -20.05 -4.93
CA ALA A 235 -4.12 -19.71 -5.52
C ALA A 235 -3.98 -18.20 -5.78
N VAL A 236 -5.05 -17.54 -6.26
CA VAL A 236 -5.06 -16.10 -6.50
C VAL A 236 -5.06 -15.30 -5.21
N LEU A 237 -5.77 -15.77 -4.16
CA LEU A 237 -5.76 -15.12 -2.85
C LEU A 237 -4.37 -15.22 -2.20
N VAL A 238 -3.74 -16.39 -2.23
CA VAL A 238 -2.38 -16.60 -1.71
C VAL A 238 -1.38 -15.73 -2.49
N ALA A 239 -1.49 -15.68 -3.81
CA ALA A 239 -0.65 -14.80 -4.64
C ALA A 239 -0.82 -13.31 -4.27
N SER A 240 -2.05 -12.88 -3.95
CA SER A 240 -2.31 -11.53 -3.45
C SER A 240 -1.58 -11.26 -2.13
N VAL A 241 -1.68 -12.18 -1.17
CA VAL A 241 -1.01 -12.09 0.13
C VAL A 241 0.51 -12.00 -0.06
N ILE A 242 1.11 -12.92 -0.83
CA ILE A 242 2.55 -12.95 -1.08
C ILE A 242 3.02 -11.65 -1.76
N THR A 243 2.28 -11.15 -2.75
CA THR A 243 2.63 -9.91 -3.47
C THR A 243 2.62 -8.70 -2.54
N ILE A 244 1.61 -8.56 -1.68
CA ILE A 244 1.50 -7.41 -0.75
C ILE A 244 2.55 -7.50 0.35
N THR A 245 2.70 -8.68 0.97
CA THR A 245 3.65 -8.87 2.07
C THR A 245 5.11 -8.75 1.60
N SER A 246 5.43 -9.14 0.36
CA SER A 246 6.76 -8.94 -0.21
C SER A 246 7.15 -7.46 -0.27
N GLN A 247 6.20 -6.58 -0.62
CA GLN A 247 6.44 -5.13 -0.64
C GLN A 247 6.68 -4.57 0.76
N ASP A 248 5.92 -5.06 1.76
CA ASP A 248 6.08 -4.66 3.15
C ASP A 248 7.42 -5.12 3.71
N LEU A 249 7.80 -6.39 3.47
CA LEU A 249 9.08 -6.94 3.91
C LEU A 249 10.26 -6.18 3.31
N LEU A 250 10.20 -5.84 2.03
CA LEU A 250 11.24 -5.03 1.40
C LEU A 250 11.39 -3.67 2.12
N THR A 251 10.28 -3.01 2.43
CA THR A 251 10.29 -1.71 3.11
C THR A 251 10.87 -1.78 4.52
N ILE A 252 10.65 -2.89 5.23
CA ILE A 252 11.07 -3.09 6.62
C ILE A 252 12.53 -3.54 6.70
N TYR A 253 12.92 -4.49 5.85
CA TYR A 253 14.23 -5.17 5.96
C TYR A 253 15.32 -4.57 5.06
N LEU A 254 14.97 -3.72 4.07
CA LEU A 254 15.97 -3.04 3.27
C LEU A 254 16.86 -2.08 4.09
N PRO A 255 16.34 -1.31 5.08
CA PRO A 255 17.19 -0.54 6.00
C PRO A 255 18.17 -1.41 6.78
N LEU A 256 17.74 -2.58 7.24
CA LEU A 256 18.58 -3.52 7.97
C LEU A 256 19.68 -4.11 7.05
N LEU A 257 19.32 -4.46 5.80
CA LEU A 257 20.30 -4.90 4.81
C LEU A 257 21.33 -3.78 4.53
N GLY A 258 20.86 -2.54 4.39
CA GLY A 258 21.74 -1.39 4.20
C GLY A 258 22.73 -1.22 5.34
N ALA A 259 22.26 -1.29 6.59
CA ALA A 259 23.11 -1.20 7.77
C ALA A 259 24.16 -2.35 7.82
N SER A 260 23.76 -3.58 7.46
CA SER A 260 24.67 -4.73 7.45
C SER A 260 25.73 -4.69 6.33
N GLN A 261 25.45 -4.01 5.23
CA GLN A 261 26.33 -3.87 4.06
C GLN A 261 27.02 -2.50 3.98
N ASN A 262 26.91 -1.66 5.01
CA ASN A 262 27.47 -0.30 5.05
C ASN A 262 26.99 0.58 3.89
N ILE A 263 25.71 0.47 3.52
CA ILE A 263 25.05 1.31 2.51
C ILE A 263 24.39 2.49 3.21
N ASP A 264 24.66 3.70 2.72
CA ASP A 264 24.15 4.94 3.32
C ASP A 264 22.61 5.08 3.14
N VAL A 265 22.01 5.91 4.00
CA VAL A 265 20.55 6.14 4.02
C VAL A 265 20.04 6.78 2.73
N ARG A 266 20.86 7.64 2.08
CA ARG A 266 20.52 8.25 0.79
C ARG A 266 20.32 7.17 -0.27
N SER A 267 21.22 6.20 -0.34
CA SER A 267 21.14 5.08 -1.29
C SER A 267 19.93 4.19 -1.00
N ILE A 268 19.65 3.85 0.26
CA ILE A 268 18.47 3.06 0.64
C ILE A 268 17.17 3.78 0.29
N GLY A 269 17.04 5.06 0.61
CA GLY A 269 15.89 5.87 0.22
C GLY A 269 15.77 6.01 -1.29
N GLY A 270 16.90 6.16 -2.00
CA GLY A 270 16.96 6.18 -3.47
C GLY A 270 16.47 4.87 -4.10
N LEU A 271 16.88 3.72 -3.57
CA LEU A 271 16.42 2.39 -4.00
C LEU A 271 14.89 2.25 -3.86
N LEU A 272 14.33 2.61 -2.70
CA LEU A 272 12.88 2.57 -2.47
C LEU A 272 12.12 3.55 -3.37
N THR A 273 12.70 4.74 -3.63
CA THR A 273 12.14 5.74 -4.55
C THR A 273 12.11 5.19 -5.98
N MET A 274 13.23 4.61 -6.45
CA MET A 274 13.32 4.00 -7.78
C MET A 274 12.29 2.90 -7.96
N ARG A 275 12.14 2.00 -6.96
CA ARG A 275 11.09 0.98 -6.96
C ARG A 275 9.69 1.60 -7.11
N SER A 276 9.42 2.67 -6.39
CA SER A 276 8.09 3.32 -6.40
C SER A 276 7.81 3.98 -7.74
N ILE A 277 8.80 4.65 -8.34
CA ILE A 277 8.70 5.24 -9.69
C ILE A 277 8.45 4.12 -10.73
N ALA A 278 9.24 3.06 -10.69
CA ALA A 278 9.08 1.92 -11.60
C ALA A 278 7.69 1.26 -11.45
N SER A 279 7.21 1.11 -10.22
CA SER A 279 5.86 0.60 -9.94
C SER A 279 4.76 1.52 -10.49
N LEU A 280 4.92 2.83 -10.37
CA LEU A 280 3.99 3.82 -10.94
C LEU A 280 3.97 3.72 -12.46
N VAL A 281 5.13 3.71 -13.11
CA VAL A 281 5.27 3.60 -14.57
C VAL A 281 4.60 2.33 -15.09
N SER A 282 4.83 1.20 -14.44
CA SER A 282 4.24 -0.08 -14.84
C SER A 282 2.72 -0.11 -14.69
N ARG A 283 2.16 0.53 -13.65
CA ARG A 283 0.70 0.66 -13.45
C ARG A 283 0.06 1.56 -14.49
N LEU A 284 0.70 2.67 -14.86
CA LEU A 284 0.23 3.55 -15.94
C LEU A 284 0.25 2.85 -17.31
N GLY A 285 1.23 1.97 -17.55
CA GLY A 285 1.34 1.15 -18.76
C GLY A 285 0.49 -0.13 -18.76
N TYR A 286 -0.16 -0.48 -17.65
CA TYR A 286 -0.82 -1.77 -17.45
C TYR A 286 -1.80 -2.17 -18.56
N THR A 287 -2.68 -1.25 -18.97
CA THR A 287 -3.68 -1.53 -20.03
C THR A 287 -3.03 -1.84 -21.37
N ARG A 288 -1.94 -1.15 -21.73
CA ARG A 288 -1.18 -1.42 -22.97
C ARG A 288 -0.46 -2.76 -22.89
N ILE A 289 0.15 -3.07 -21.74
CA ILE A 289 0.84 -4.34 -21.51
C ILE A 289 -0.17 -5.50 -21.59
N LEU A 290 -1.36 -5.33 -21.02
CA LEU A 290 -2.42 -6.34 -21.06
C LEU A 290 -2.99 -6.58 -22.46
N ALA A 291 -2.93 -5.58 -23.34
CA ALA A 291 -3.29 -5.74 -24.76
C ALA A 291 -2.28 -6.60 -25.54
N LEU A 292 -1.01 -6.63 -25.09
CA LEU A 292 0.07 -7.39 -25.73
C LEU A 292 0.25 -8.79 -25.12
N VAL A 293 0.07 -8.91 -23.80
CA VAL A 293 0.34 -10.14 -23.07
C VAL A 293 -0.91 -10.52 -22.25
N PRO A 294 -1.50 -11.70 -22.51
CA PRO A 294 -2.64 -12.19 -21.74
C PRO A 294 -2.34 -12.28 -20.24
N ARG A 295 -3.38 -12.15 -19.38
CA ARG A 295 -3.24 -12.08 -17.92
C ARG A 295 -2.48 -13.25 -17.30
N ARG A 296 -2.65 -14.47 -17.82
CA ARG A 296 -1.99 -15.68 -17.27
C ARG A 296 -0.46 -15.62 -17.40
N PRO A 297 0.12 -15.53 -18.62
CA PRO A 297 1.56 -15.42 -18.76
C PRO A 297 2.08 -14.13 -18.11
N LEU A 298 1.32 -13.04 -18.12
CA LEU A 298 1.71 -11.79 -17.47
C LEU A 298 1.84 -11.98 -15.94
N THR A 299 0.95 -12.74 -15.31
CA THR A 299 1.07 -13.07 -13.87
C THR A 299 2.34 -13.88 -13.59
N LEU A 300 2.64 -14.89 -14.41
CA LEU A 300 3.86 -15.69 -14.25
C LEU A 300 5.12 -14.84 -14.48
N ILE A 301 5.16 -14.05 -15.55
CA ILE A 301 6.30 -13.17 -15.88
C ILE A 301 6.56 -12.18 -14.75
N THR A 302 5.52 -11.52 -14.23
CA THR A 302 5.69 -10.50 -13.20
C THR A 302 6.08 -11.09 -11.85
N MET A 303 5.53 -12.23 -11.46
CA MET A 303 5.92 -12.91 -10.23
C MET A 303 7.32 -13.50 -10.30
N THR A 304 7.70 -14.09 -11.45
CA THR A 304 9.06 -14.58 -11.67
C THR A 304 10.05 -13.41 -11.72
N GLY A 305 9.73 -12.31 -12.40
CA GLY A 305 10.55 -11.10 -12.41
C GLY A 305 10.76 -10.52 -11.01
N ALA A 306 9.71 -10.48 -10.18
CA ALA A 306 9.83 -10.06 -8.79
C ALA A 306 10.69 -11.06 -7.98
N ALA A 307 10.52 -12.37 -8.19
CA ALA A 307 11.34 -13.40 -7.55
C ALA A 307 12.82 -13.24 -7.88
N ILE A 308 13.18 -13.02 -9.13
CA ILE A 308 14.55 -12.74 -9.56
C ILE A 308 15.10 -11.50 -8.87
N GLY A 309 14.32 -10.40 -8.85
CA GLY A 309 14.71 -9.17 -8.17
C GLY A 309 14.98 -9.39 -6.68
N PHE A 310 14.14 -10.15 -5.97
CA PHE A 310 14.38 -10.49 -4.56
C PHE A 310 15.58 -11.43 -4.37
N ALA A 311 15.78 -12.39 -5.28
CA ALA A 311 16.95 -13.29 -5.23
C ALA A 311 18.27 -12.52 -5.36
N CYS A 312 18.30 -11.43 -6.14
CA CYS A 312 19.45 -10.53 -6.20
C CYS A 312 19.79 -9.93 -4.83
N PHE A 313 18.79 -9.54 -4.03
CA PHE A 313 19.02 -9.00 -2.68
C PHE A 313 19.38 -10.04 -1.62
N ALA A 314 19.26 -11.32 -1.94
CA ALA A 314 19.78 -12.40 -1.09
C ALA A 314 21.32 -12.53 -1.17
N LEU A 315 21.93 -11.94 -2.17
CA LEU A 315 23.37 -11.97 -2.43
C LEU A 315 24.00 -10.60 -2.18
N PRO A 316 25.28 -10.53 -1.81
CA PRO A 316 26.01 -9.28 -1.71
C PRO A 316 26.32 -8.75 -3.13
N ILE A 317 25.45 -7.89 -3.64
CA ILE A 317 25.60 -7.27 -4.97
C ILE A 317 26.00 -5.79 -4.85
N PRO A 318 26.75 -5.25 -5.83
CA PRO A 318 27.14 -3.83 -5.81
C PRO A 318 25.93 -2.90 -5.99
N LEU A 319 26.02 -1.70 -5.41
CA LEU A 319 24.94 -0.72 -5.38
C LEU A 319 24.28 -0.42 -6.75
N PRO A 320 25.03 -0.26 -7.86
CA PRO A 320 24.40 -0.07 -9.17
C PRO A 320 23.47 -1.21 -9.58
N LEU A 321 23.87 -2.44 -9.28
CA LEU A 321 23.04 -3.63 -9.58
C LEU A 321 21.81 -3.68 -8.68
N MET A 322 21.88 -3.18 -7.43
CA MET A 322 20.73 -3.01 -6.56
C MET A 322 19.69 -2.06 -7.17
N TYR A 323 20.11 -0.95 -7.79
CA TYR A 323 19.19 -0.04 -8.49
C TYR A 323 18.50 -0.72 -9.68
N VAL A 324 19.22 -1.53 -10.45
CA VAL A 324 18.64 -2.33 -11.54
C VAL A 324 17.63 -3.32 -10.98
N ALA A 325 17.99 -4.09 -9.95
CA ALA A 325 17.10 -5.05 -9.30
C ALA A 325 15.84 -4.36 -8.73
N MET A 326 15.98 -3.18 -8.10
CA MET A 326 14.85 -2.38 -7.61
C MET A 326 13.93 -1.89 -8.71
N THR A 327 14.47 -1.53 -9.86
CA THR A 327 13.67 -1.14 -11.03
C THR A 327 12.85 -2.34 -11.51
N PHE A 328 13.46 -3.50 -11.66
CA PHE A 328 12.76 -4.74 -12.00
C PHE A 328 11.70 -5.12 -10.97
N LEU A 329 12.01 -5.02 -9.69
CA LEU A 329 11.05 -5.25 -8.61
C LEU A 329 9.86 -4.28 -8.70
N GLY A 330 10.13 -2.99 -8.93
CA GLY A 330 9.10 -1.97 -9.06
C GLY A 330 8.16 -2.26 -10.23
N LEU A 331 8.71 -2.53 -11.42
CA LEU A 331 7.93 -2.88 -12.61
C LEU A 331 7.09 -4.14 -12.39
N SER A 332 7.71 -5.20 -11.88
CA SER A 332 7.06 -6.49 -11.66
C SER A 332 5.97 -6.43 -10.58
N LEU A 333 6.28 -5.88 -9.40
CA LEU A 333 5.33 -5.78 -8.29
C LEU A 333 4.20 -4.78 -8.58
N GLY A 334 4.47 -3.72 -9.37
CA GLY A 334 3.45 -2.77 -9.80
C GLY A 334 2.35 -3.45 -10.62
N ILE A 335 2.73 -4.24 -11.62
CA ILE A 335 1.80 -5.04 -12.43
C ILE A 335 1.17 -6.17 -11.60
N ALA A 336 1.97 -6.92 -10.83
CA ALA A 336 1.49 -8.06 -10.03
C ALA A 336 0.41 -7.63 -9.03
N THR A 337 0.56 -6.45 -8.40
CA THR A 337 -0.45 -5.90 -7.48
C THR A 337 -1.77 -5.62 -8.20
N THR A 338 -1.73 -5.05 -9.40
CA THR A 338 -2.92 -4.78 -10.22
C THR A 338 -3.55 -6.09 -10.69
N LEU A 339 -2.72 -7.04 -11.18
CA LEU A 339 -3.19 -8.37 -11.58
C LEU A 339 -3.82 -9.16 -10.44
N SER A 340 -3.26 -9.06 -9.23
CA SER A 340 -3.82 -9.75 -8.06
C SER A 340 -5.26 -9.30 -7.77
N LEU A 341 -5.58 -8.04 -7.98
CA LEU A 341 -6.93 -7.50 -7.85
C LEU A 341 -7.83 -7.99 -8.98
N THR A 342 -7.41 -7.81 -10.23
CA THR A 342 -8.23 -8.18 -11.41
C THR A 342 -8.44 -9.68 -11.53
N ASN A 343 -7.45 -10.50 -11.16
CA ASN A 343 -7.59 -11.96 -11.12
C ASN A 343 -8.65 -12.44 -10.11
N VAL A 344 -8.77 -11.76 -8.97
CA VAL A 344 -9.82 -12.04 -7.98
C VAL A 344 -11.19 -11.66 -8.52
N VAL A 345 -11.31 -10.50 -9.17
CA VAL A 345 -12.56 -10.04 -9.79
C VAL A 345 -13.06 -11.01 -10.87
N ASP A 346 -12.16 -11.51 -11.72
CA ASP A 346 -12.51 -12.45 -12.79
C ASP A 346 -13.05 -13.81 -12.29
N LEU A 347 -12.64 -14.21 -11.09
CA LEU A 347 -13.08 -15.48 -10.49
C LEU A 347 -14.37 -15.34 -9.68
N ALA A 348 -14.72 -14.13 -9.26
CA ALA A 348 -15.89 -13.87 -8.45
C ALA A 348 -17.15 -13.73 -9.32
N SER A 349 -18.25 -14.40 -8.94
CA SER A 349 -19.56 -14.08 -9.49
C SER A 349 -20.02 -12.71 -9.00
N THR A 350 -20.91 -12.05 -9.73
CA THR A 350 -21.44 -10.73 -9.35
C THR A 350 -22.04 -10.72 -7.93
N ALA A 351 -22.72 -11.82 -7.56
CA ALA A 351 -23.31 -12.00 -6.22
C ALA A 351 -22.25 -12.18 -5.12
N ALA A 352 -21.13 -12.83 -5.43
CA ALA A 352 -20.06 -13.15 -4.48
C ALA A 352 -18.94 -12.09 -4.41
N MET A 353 -18.95 -11.08 -5.29
CA MET A 353 -17.87 -10.10 -5.45
C MET A 353 -17.45 -9.43 -4.12
N GLY A 354 -18.43 -8.98 -3.34
CA GLY A 354 -18.16 -8.33 -2.04
C GLY A 354 -17.48 -9.29 -1.05
N THR A 355 -17.94 -10.53 -0.97
CA THR A 355 -17.38 -11.54 -0.07
C THR A 355 -15.96 -11.93 -0.47
N VAL A 356 -15.69 -12.11 -1.76
CA VAL A 356 -14.35 -12.44 -2.27
C VAL A 356 -13.37 -11.29 -2.06
N MET A 357 -13.81 -10.04 -2.26
CA MET A 357 -13.00 -8.85 -1.96
C MET A 357 -12.68 -8.73 -0.47
N SER A 358 -13.66 -8.96 0.40
CA SER A 358 -13.45 -8.98 1.86
C SER A 358 -12.46 -10.06 2.27
N LEU A 359 -12.59 -11.27 1.70
CA LEU A 359 -11.68 -12.38 1.95
C LEU A 359 -10.24 -12.05 1.52
N ARG A 360 -10.07 -11.40 0.35
CA ARG A 360 -8.76 -10.92 -0.10
C ARG A 360 -8.16 -9.89 0.86
N ILE A 361 -8.94 -8.89 1.28
CA ILE A 361 -8.47 -7.84 2.21
C ILE A 361 -8.08 -8.47 3.55
N THR A 362 -8.90 -9.35 4.10
CA THR A 362 -8.63 -10.06 5.36
C THR A 362 -7.37 -10.92 5.24
N GLY A 363 -7.23 -11.68 4.16
CA GLY A 363 -6.04 -12.49 3.89
C GLY A 363 -4.77 -11.62 3.79
N ASN A 364 -4.84 -10.50 3.09
CA ASN A 364 -3.71 -9.56 3.00
C ASN A 364 -3.33 -8.99 4.38
N ARG A 365 -4.30 -8.65 5.23
CA ARG A 365 -4.03 -8.17 6.60
C ARG A 365 -3.43 -9.26 7.48
N LEU A 366 -3.94 -10.49 7.38
CA LEU A 366 -3.36 -11.63 8.09
C LEU A 366 -1.91 -11.89 7.63
N GLY A 367 -1.64 -11.82 6.32
CA GLY A 367 -0.29 -11.91 5.78
C GLY A 367 0.63 -10.81 6.30
N GLN A 368 0.17 -9.56 6.31
CA GLN A 368 0.91 -8.41 6.84
C GLN A 368 1.22 -8.54 8.34
N ALA A 369 0.41 -9.26 9.10
CA ALA A 369 0.67 -9.56 10.51
C ALA A 369 1.64 -10.74 10.68
N ALA A 370 1.38 -11.87 10.02
CA ALA A 370 2.09 -13.13 10.24
C ALA A 370 3.44 -13.19 9.52
N VAL A 371 3.50 -12.75 8.25
CA VAL A 371 4.68 -12.96 7.40
C VAL A 371 5.90 -12.17 7.90
N PRO A 372 5.83 -10.90 8.33
CA PRO A 372 6.99 -10.20 8.88
C PRO A 372 7.51 -10.84 10.17
N PHE A 373 6.61 -11.37 11.01
CA PHE A 373 7.01 -12.08 12.21
C PHE A 373 7.78 -13.36 11.87
N ILE A 374 7.26 -14.19 10.96
CA ILE A 374 7.95 -15.40 10.48
C ILE A 374 9.28 -15.03 9.83
N ALA A 375 9.29 -13.98 8.98
CA ALA A 375 10.51 -13.50 8.33
C ALA A 375 11.58 -13.06 9.33
N SER A 376 11.19 -12.46 10.47
CA SER A 376 12.16 -12.07 11.50
C SER A 376 12.80 -13.23 12.22
N LEU A 377 12.09 -14.35 12.41
CA LEU A 377 12.64 -15.59 12.95
C LEU A 377 13.65 -16.23 11.98
N ILE A 378 13.33 -16.18 10.68
CA ILE A 378 14.23 -16.65 9.62
C ILE A 378 15.49 -15.77 9.57
N ALA A 379 15.34 -14.45 9.66
CA ALA A 379 16.48 -13.53 9.67
C ALA A 379 17.42 -13.76 10.85
N ALA A 380 16.88 -14.11 12.00
CA ALA A 380 17.69 -14.42 13.18
C ALA A 380 18.55 -15.68 12.96
N ALA A 381 18.08 -16.65 12.15
CA ALA A 381 18.78 -17.89 11.88
C ALA A 381 19.73 -17.81 10.65
N THR A 382 19.33 -17.09 9.60
CA THR A 382 20.03 -17.12 8.28
C THR A 382 20.56 -15.75 7.83
N GLY A 383 20.37 -14.71 8.64
CA GLY A 383 20.65 -13.33 8.26
C GLY A 383 19.57 -12.74 7.33
N VAL A 384 19.72 -11.45 6.99
CA VAL A 384 18.75 -10.71 6.20
C VAL A 384 18.61 -11.26 4.78
N GLY A 385 19.68 -11.78 4.19
CA GLY A 385 19.68 -12.40 2.86
C GLY A 385 18.71 -13.59 2.75
N GLY A 386 18.59 -14.39 3.82
CA GLY A 386 17.66 -15.53 3.87
C GLY A 386 16.19 -15.12 3.72
N ILE A 387 15.80 -13.95 4.25
CA ILE A 387 14.44 -13.43 4.05
C ILE A 387 14.17 -13.20 2.56
N PHE A 388 15.08 -12.52 1.87
CA PHE A 388 14.92 -12.20 0.45
C PHE A 388 14.91 -13.48 -0.42
N ALA A 389 15.70 -14.50 -0.07
CA ALA A 389 15.67 -15.80 -0.75
C ALA A 389 14.32 -16.51 -0.60
N ILE A 390 13.73 -16.52 0.60
CA ILE A 390 12.44 -17.17 0.86
C ILE A 390 11.31 -16.38 0.18
N ILE A 391 11.36 -15.05 0.17
CA ILE A 391 10.38 -14.24 -0.59
C ILE A 391 10.48 -14.56 -2.07
N ALA A 392 11.69 -14.66 -2.63
CA ALA A 392 11.91 -15.03 -4.02
C ALA A 392 11.29 -16.39 -4.35
N ALA A 393 11.56 -17.41 -3.52
CA ALA A 393 10.97 -18.73 -3.69
C ALA A 393 9.43 -18.71 -3.59
N SER A 394 8.88 -17.99 -2.62
CA SER A 394 7.44 -17.86 -2.42
C SER A 394 6.74 -17.18 -3.61
N LEU A 395 7.34 -16.14 -4.18
CA LEU A 395 6.83 -15.46 -5.38
C LEU A 395 6.88 -16.39 -6.61
N ALA A 396 7.98 -17.10 -6.82
CA ALA A 396 8.11 -18.05 -7.93
C ALA A 396 7.06 -19.17 -7.84
N LEU A 397 6.93 -19.80 -6.68
CA LEU A 397 5.94 -20.86 -6.43
C LEU A 397 4.51 -20.35 -6.61
N SER A 398 4.23 -19.15 -6.14
CA SER A 398 2.90 -18.53 -6.26
C SER A 398 2.57 -18.21 -7.73
N GLY A 399 3.51 -17.66 -8.50
CA GLY A 399 3.33 -17.42 -9.94
C GLY A 399 3.03 -18.72 -10.68
N TRP A 400 3.78 -19.78 -10.36
CA TRP A 400 3.56 -21.10 -10.91
C TRP A 400 2.18 -21.66 -10.55
N SER A 401 1.79 -21.64 -9.27
CA SER A 401 0.49 -22.17 -8.83
C SER A 401 -0.69 -21.48 -9.49
N VAL A 402 -0.65 -20.15 -9.65
CA VAL A 402 -1.68 -19.38 -10.37
C VAL A 402 -1.73 -19.74 -11.84
N HIS A 403 -0.58 -19.98 -12.47
CA HIS A 403 -0.51 -20.32 -13.89
C HIS A 403 -1.18 -21.69 -14.14
N PHE A 404 -0.85 -22.71 -13.35
CA PHE A 404 -1.33 -24.07 -13.56
C PHE A 404 -2.76 -24.32 -13.03
N SER A 405 -3.15 -23.76 -11.88
CA SER A 405 -4.51 -23.93 -11.33
C SER A 405 -5.64 -23.43 -12.24
N ARG A 406 -5.32 -22.58 -13.22
CA ARG A 406 -6.27 -22.10 -14.25
C ARG A 406 -6.29 -22.93 -15.53
N GLN A 407 -5.33 -23.83 -15.75
CA GLN A 407 -5.33 -24.71 -16.91
C GLN A 407 -6.39 -25.82 -16.80
N GLU A 408 -6.66 -26.30 -15.60
CA GLU A 408 -7.69 -27.33 -15.35
C GLU A 408 -9.11 -26.89 -15.73
N ARG A 409 -9.39 -25.59 -15.84
CA ARG A 409 -10.70 -25.08 -16.30
C ARG A 409 -10.91 -25.08 -17.81
N VAL A 410 -9.84 -25.21 -18.61
CA VAL A 410 -9.95 -25.19 -20.09
C VAL A 410 -10.04 -26.59 -20.64
N SER A 411 -9.67 -27.60 -19.82
CA SER A 411 -9.69 -29.02 -20.16
C SER A 411 -10.90 -29.77 -19.56
N ALA A 412 -11.72 -29.13 -18.74
CA ALA A 412 -12.97 -29.62 -18.19
C ALA A 412 -14.18 -28.86 -18.77
#